data_e68477a92d71c294e29fff246eed4d0e
#
_entry.id   e68477a92d71c294e29fff246eed4d0e
#
_cell.length_a   1.000
_cell.length_b   1.000
_cell.length_c   1.000
_cell.angle_alpha   90.00
_cell.angle_beta   90.00
_cell.angle_gamma   90.00
#
_symmetry.space_group_name_H-M   'P 1'
#
loop_
_entity.id
_entity.type
_entity.pdbx_description
1 polymer ?
#
loop_
_entity_poly.entity_id
_entity_poly.type
_entity_poly.pdbx_seq_one_letter_code
_entity_poly.pdbx_strand_id
1 'polypeptide(L)'
;MKNFKILFTGGSGRFGKVLKDRYNNKKILFPTSKELDVTNYQKIKKYLIKHKPKYFVHAAALSRPMEIHEKEIIKSIETNIVGTCNVVKACSEKKIKLIYFSTNYVYPSKKGNYDENSAILPFNNYGWSKLGGEAAVQMYKNSLILRICMTEKPFVHSYAFTNLKTNFMFHEDLAKVFFKLINKKGIINVG
;
A
#
# COMPACT_ATOMS: atom_id res chain seq x y z
N MET A 1 -7.62 -12.42 -24.76
CA MET A 1 -6.85 -11.58 -23.81
C MET A 1 -6.89 -12.21 -22.42
N LYS A 2 -5.73 -12.35 -21.73
CA LYS A 2 -5.68 -12.89 -20.37
C LYS A 2 -6.45 -11.93 -19.44
N ASN A 3 -7.49 -12.41 -18.80
CA ASN A 3 -8.32 -11.57 -17.92
C ASN A 3 -7.65 -11.53 -16.53
N PHE A 4 -6.79 -10.54 -16.28
CA PHE A 4 -6.17 -10.35 -14.98
C PHE A 4 -7.21 -9.87 -13.97
N LYS A 5 -7.37 -10.63 -12.89
CA LYS A 5 -8.30 -10.26 -11.81
C LYS A 5 -7.75 -9.18 -10.90
N ILE A 6 -6.43 -9.13 -10.71
CA ILE A 6 -5.75 -8.24 -9.78
C ILE A 6 -4.66 -7.45 -10.51
N LEU A 7 -4.65 -6.14 -10.34
CA LEU A 7 -3.56 -5.25 -10.70
C LEU A 7 -2.85 -4.86 -9.41
N PHE A 8 -1.53 -5.11 -9.32
CA PHE A 8 -0.73 -4.85 -8.12
C PHE A 8 0.41 -3.90 -8.45
N THR A 9 0.33 -2.63 -8.02
CA THR A 9 1.44 -1.68 -8.10
C THR A 9 2.42 -1.89 -6.95
N GLY A 10 3.70 -1.58 -7.15
CA GLY A 10 4.74 -1.90 -6.17
C GLY A 10 5.23 -3.36 -6.24
N GLY A 11 4.96 -4.06 -7.34
CA GLY A 11 5.35 -5.45 -7.55
C GLY A 11 6.85 -5.72 -7.59
N SER A 12 7.70 -4.72 -7.77
CA SER A 12 9.16 -4.81 -7.63
C SER A 12 9.64 -4.70 -6.19
N GLY A 13 8.77 -4.25 -5.28
CA GLY A 13 9.05 -4.18 -3.85
C GLY A 13 9.12 -5.56 -3.19
N ARG A 14 9.56 -5.58 -1.93
CA ARG A 14 9.82 -6.81 -1.16
C ARG A 14 8.58 -7.70 -1.06
N PHE A 15 7.46 -7.16 -0.60
CA PHE A 15 6.20 -7.91 -0.52
C PHE A 15 5.70 -8.36 -1.90
N GLY A 16 5.86 -7.53 -2.93
CA GLY A 16 5.51 -7.89 -4.31
C GLY A 16 6.29 -9.11 -4.83
N LYS A 17 7.57 -9.23 -4.47
CA LYS A 17 8.40 -10.41 -4.80
C LYS A 17 7.84 -11.65 -4.11
N VAL A 18 7.58 -11.59 -2.80
CA VAL A 18 6.99 -12.72 -2.04
C VAL A 18 5.65 -13.17 -2.64
N LEU A 19 4.80 -12.23 -3.07
CA LEU A 19 3.55 -12.57 -3.74
C LEU A 19 3.76 -13.26 -5.10
N LYS A 20 4.73 -12.81 -5.90
CA LYS A 20 5.06 -13.44 -7.19
C LYS A 20 5.52 -14.88 -7.00
N ASP A 21 6.46 -15.08 -6.07
CA ASP A 21 7.05 -16.39 -5.82
C ASP A 21 6.02 -17.38 -5.27
N ARG A 22 5.14 -16.91 -4.37
CA ARG A 22 4.16 -17.77 -3.70
C ARG A 22 2.91 -18.03 -4.53
N TYR A 23 2.53 -17.12 -5.41
CA TYR A 23 1.27 -17.14 -6.15
C TYR A 23 1.44 -16.92 -7.65
N ASN A 24 2.45 -17.57 -8.24
CA ASN A 24 2.75 -17.51 -9.67
C ASN A 24 1.60 -18.00 -10.56
N ASN A 25 0.71 -18.86 -10.03
CA ASN A 25 -0.47 -19.39 -10.70
C ASN A 25 -1.69 -18.46 -10.61
N LYS A 26 -1.65 -17.38 -9.79
CA LYS A 26 -2.74 -16.42 -9.69
C LYS A 26 -2.70 -15.43 -10.84
N LYS A 27 -3.87 -14.99 -11.29
CA LYS A 27 -4.00 -13.95 -12.32
C LYS A 27 -3.74 -12.57 -11.72
N ILE A 28 -2.47 -12.28 -11.40
CA ILE A 28 -2.02 -11.00 -10.88
C ILE A 28 -1.11 -10.33 -11.91
N LEU A 29 -1.36 -9.07 -12.19
CA LEU A 29 -0.54 -8.24 -13.05
C LEU A 29 0.32 -7.30 -12.19
N PHE A 30 1.62 -7.35 -12.37
CA PHE A 30 2.60 -6.55 -11.62
C PHE A 30 3.34 -5.59 -12.57
N PRO A 31 2.74 -4.44 -12.92
CA PRO A 31 3.44 -3.47 -13.75
C PRO A 31 4.63 -2.87 -13.02
N THR A 32 5.67 -2.58 -13.77
CA THR A 32 6.77 -1.74 -13.32
C THR A 32 6.33 -0.28 -13.25
N SER A 33 7.09 0.59 -12.58
CA SER A 33 6.82 2.04 -12.55
C SER A 33 6.93 2.69 -13.94
N LYS A 34 7.74 2.11 -14.85
CA LYS A 34 7.82 2.57 -16.25
C LYS A 34 6.53 2.29 -17.02
N GLU A 35 5.92 1.12 -16.79
CA GLU A 35 4.67 0.71 -17.44
C GLU A 35 3.45 1.40 -16.83
N LEU A 36 3.44 1.56 -15.51
CA LEU A 36 2.34 2.19 -14.76
C LEU A 36 2.89 3.13 -13.68
N ASP A 37 3.13 4.35 -14.08
CA ASP A 37 3.50 5.44 -13.19
C ASP A 37 2.24 5.98 -12.52
N VAL A 38 2.15 5.83 -11.20
CA VAL A 38 0.97 6.26 -10.42
C VAL A 38 0.83 7.78 -10.35
N THR A 39 1.92 8.53 -10.57
CA THR A 39 1.86 9.99 -10.62
C THR A 39 1.21 10.49 -11.92
N ASN A 40 1.09 9.65 -12.94
CA ASN A 40 0.48 9.97 -14.21
C ASN A 40 -0.93 9.35 -14.33
N TYR A 41 -1.95 10.16 -14.05
CA TYR A 41 -3.35 9.75 -14.12
C TYR A 41 -3.76 9.14 -15.48
N GLN A 42 -3.28 9.73 -16.60
CA GLN A 42 -3.65 9.24 -17.93
C GLN A 42 -3.04 7.87 -18.23
N LYS A 43 -1.82 7.59 -17.73
CA LYS A 43 -1.22 6.25 -17.81
C LYS A 43 -2.05 5.24 -17.03
N ILE A 44 -2.49 5.58 -15.80
CA ILE A 44 -3.37 4.69 -15.01
C ILE A 44 -4.64 4.40 -15.79
N LYS A 45 -5.33 5.43 -16.29
CA LYS A 45 -6.59 5.30 -17.02
C LYS A 45 -6.46 4.39 -18.25
N LYS A 46 -5.43 4.61 -19.08
CA LYS A 46 -5.13 3.77 -20.26
C LYS A 46 -4.88 2.31 -19.85
N TYR A 47 -4.12 2.10 -18.78
CA TYR A 47 -3.79 0.78 -18.26
C TYR A 47 -5.03 0.01 -17.78
N LEU A 48 -5.93 0.68 -17.04
CA LEU A 48 -7.18 0.10 -16.58
C LEU A 48 -8.15 -0.25 -17.72
N ILE A 49 -8.21 0.58 -18.75
CA ILE A 49 -9.03 0.31 -19.96
C ILE A 49 -8.51 -0.96 -20.67
N LYS A 50 -7.19 -1.08 -20.82
CA LYS A 50 -6.53 -2.20 -21.49
C LYS A 50 -6.71 -3.53 -20.75
N HIS A 51 -6.55 -3.53 -19.42
CA HIS A 51 -6.44 -4.77 -18.63
C HIS A 51 -7.70 -5.13 -17.84
N LYS A 52 -8.61 -4.19 -17.60
CA LYS A 52 -9.89 -4.36 -16.92
C LYS A 52 -9.80 -5.22 -15.63
N PRO A 53 -8.93 -4.86 -14.66
CA PRO A 53 -8.79 -5.63 -13.44
C PRO A 53 -10.06 -5.50 -12.58
N LYS A 54 -10.37 -6.55 -11.79
CA LYS A 54 -11.43 -6.50 -10.78
C LYS A 54 -10.96 -5.80 -9.50
N TYR A 55 -9.69 -5.97 -9.16
CA TYR A 55 -9.05 -5.41 -7.97
C TYR A 55 -7.82 -4.61 -8.36
N PHE A 56 -7.66 -3.45 -7.76
CA PHE A 56 -6.44 -2.66 -7.81
C PHE A 56 -5.80 -2.65 -6.42
N VAL A 57 -4.66 -3.30 -6.27
CA VAL A 57 -3.85 -3.26 -5.04
C VAL A 57 -2.79 -2.21 -5.20
N HIS A 58 -2.90 -1.14 -4.42
CA HIS A 58 -1.97 -0.02 -4.46
C HIS A 58 -0.98 -0.13 -3.30
N ALA A 59 0.15 -0.80 -3.58
CA ALA A 59 1.29 -0.93 -2.69
C ALA A 59 2.53 -0.15 -3.18
N ALA A 60 2.45 0.51 -4.34
CA ALA A 60 3.49 1.42 -4.79
C ALA A 60 3.53 2.65 -3.87
N ALA A 61 4.67 2.90 -3.27
CA ALA A 61 4.92 4.06 -2.42
C ALA A 61 6.43 4.33 -2.33
N LEU A 62 6.81 5.57 -2.11
CA LEU A 62 8.09 5.91 -1.57
C LEU A 62 8.07 5.54 -0.08
N SER A 63 8.93 4.62 0.36
CA SER A 63 8.89 4.11 1.74
C SER A 63 10.26 4.02 2.41
N ARG A 64 11.33 3.97 1.63
CA ARG A 64 12.71 3.86 2.15
C ARG A 64 13.71 4.48 1.17
N PRO A 65 14.85 5.01 1.68
CA PRO A 65 15.14 5.21 3.11
C PRO A 65 14.20 6.25 3.72
N MET A 66 14.00 6.24 5.04
CA MET A 66 13.06 7.14 5.72
C MET A 66 13.44 8.62 5.55
N GLU A 67 14.72 8.92 5.52
CA GLU A 67 15.26 10.27 5.32
C GLU A 67 14.83 10.95 4.01
N ILE A 68 14.42 10.16 3.00
CA ILE A 68 13.99 10.71 1.72
C ILE A 68 12.74 11.57 1.86
N HIS A 69 11.91 11.28 2.86
CA HIS A 69 10.69 12.03 3.14
C HIS A 69 10.97 13.42 3.75
N GLU A 70 12.17 13.60 4.31
CA GLU A 70 12.64 14.89 4.83
C GLU A 70 13.43 15.67 3.75
N LYS A 71 14.28 14.96 3.00
CA LYS A 71 15.18 15.58 2.01
C LYS A 71 14.49 15.88 0.67
N GLU A 72 13.54 15.03 0.24
CA GLU A 72 12.84 15.14 -1.05
C GLU A 72 11.32 15.16 -0.83
N ILE A 73 10.84 16.16 -0.06
CA ILE A 73 9.43 16.25 0.32
C ILE A 73 8.47 16.25 -0.89
N ILE A 74 8.85 16.94 -1.98
CA ILE A 74 8.04 17.00 -3.21
C ILE A 74 7.85 15.59 -3.78
N LYS A 75 8.90 14.78 -3.85
CA LYS A 75 8.84 13.41 -4.35
C LYS A 75 7.95 12.52 -3.46
N SER A 76 8.00 12.74 -2.13
CA SER A 76 7.13 12.06 -1.18
C SER A 76 5.67 12.41 -1.42
N ILE A 77 5.35 13.70 -1.59
CA ILE A 77 4.00 14.19 -1.88
C ILE A 77 3.52 13.62 -3.22
N GLU A 78 4.30 13.79 -4.29
CA GLU A 78 3.92 13.34 -5.63
C GLU A 78 3.65 11.83 -5.68
N THR A 79 4.52 11.02 -5.06
CA THR A 79 4.36 9.57 -5.12
C THR A 79 3.25 9.07 -4.20
N ASN A 80 3.26 9.49 -2.91
CA ASN A 80 2.43 8.87 -1.89
C ASN A 80 1.04 9.53 -1.77
N ILE A 81 0.93 10.83 -2.05
CA ILE A 81 -0.33 11.56 -1.96
C ILE A 81 -0.95 11.68 -3.35
N VAL A 82 -0.33 12.42 -4.26
CA VAL A 82 -0.87 12.69 -5.61
C VAL A 82 -1.06 11.39 -6.38
N GLY A 83 -0.06 10.49 -6.34
CA GLY A 83 -0.13 9.15 -6.94
C GLY A 83 -1.31 8.34 -6.43
N THR A 84 -1.54 8.36 -5.10
CA THR A 84 -2.70 7.68 -4.50
C THR A 84 -4.02 8.35 -4.91
N CYS A 85 -4.09 9.69 -4.94
CA CYS A 85 -5.28 10.40 -5.43
C CYS A 85 -5.62 10.02 -6.88
N ASN A 86 -4.61 9.91 -7.76
CA ASN A 86 -4.80 9.48 -9.14
C ASN A 86 -5.36 8.06 -9.22
N VAL A 87 -4.85 7.14 -8.39
CA VAL A 87 -5.35 5.76 -8.31
C VAL A 87 -6.80 5.73 -7.83
N VAL A 88 -7.15 6.50 -6.79
CA VAL A 88 -8.53 6.61 -6.28
C VAL A 88 -9.47 7.10 -7.37
N LYS A 89 -9.12 8.20 -8.06
CA LYS A 89 -9.91 8.74 -9.18
C LYS A 89 -10.17 7.67 -10.25
N ALA A 90 -9.11 7.02 -10.72
CA ALA A 90 -9.21 6.02 -11.77
C ALA A 90 -10.03 4.79 -11.35
N CYS A 91 -9.87 4.32 -10.10
CA CYS A 91 -10.65 3.22 -9.56
C CYS A 91 -12.11 3.59 -9.38
N SER A 92 -12.41 4.80 -8.92
CA SER A 92 -13.78 5.31 -8.75
C SER A 92 -14.51 5.39 -10.09
N GLU A 93 -13.90 5.98 -11.12
CA GLU A 93 -14.47 6.07 -12.47
C GLU A 93 -14.79 4.70 -13.08
N LYS A 94 -13.96 3.69 -12.80
CA LYS A 94 -14.10 2.34 -13.35
C LYS A 94 -14.79 1.36 -12.40
N LYS A 95 -15.23 1.81 -11.22
CA LYS A 95 -15.86 0.99 -10.17
C LYS A 95 -15.02 -0.21 -9.74
N ILE A 96 -13.69 -0.07 -9.79
CA ILE A 96 -12.72 -1.10 -9.45
C ILE A 96 -12.52 -1.12 -7.93
N LYS A 97 -12.53 -2.31 -7.30
CA LYS A 97 -12.21 -2.47 -5.88
C LYS A 97 -10.77 -2.06 -5.62
N LEU A 98 -10.56 -1.05 -4.77
CA LEU A 98 -9.24 -0.55 -4.37
C LEU A 98 -8.81 -1.16 -3.04
N ILE A 99 -7.62 -1.71 -2.98
CA ILE A 99 -6.93 -2.12 -1.74
C ILE A 99 -5.69 -1.26 -1.60
N TYR A 100 -5.62 -0.46 -0.55
CA TYR A 100 -4.51 0.47 -0.28
C TYR A 100 -3.65 -0.03 0.86
N PHE A 101 -2.35 -0.10 0.62
CA PHE A 101 -1.35 -0.40 1.65
C PHE A 101 -0.96 0.90 2.35
N SER A 102 -1.58 1.15 3.50
CA SER A 102 -1.20 2.19 4.44
C SER A 102 -0.16 1.65 5.43
N THR A 103 0.01 2.28 6.56
CA THR A 103 1.03 1.96 7.57
C THR A 103 0.50 2.19 8.98
N ASN A 104 1.04 1.48 9.96
CA ASN A 104 0.83 1.77 11.38
C ASN A 104 1.48 3.11 11.82
N TYR A 105 2.35 3.71 11.01
CA TYR A 105 2.97 5.03 11.29
C TYR A 105 1.97 6.21 11.20
N VAL A 106 0.71 5.94 10.88
CA VAL A 106 -0.38 6.92 11.01
C VAL A 106 -0.75 7.17 12.48
N TYR A 107 -0.40 6.27 13.39
CA TYR A 107 -0.65 6.41 14.82
C TYR A 107 0.43 7.20 15.54
N PRO A 108 0.11 7.84 16.69
CA PRO A 108 1.04 8.75 17.38
C PRO A 108 2.22 8.08 18.10
N SER A 109 2.32 6.76 18.12
CA SER A 109 3.43 5.99 18.73
C SER A 109 3.72 6.28 20.22
N LYS A 110 2.70 6.73 20.99
CA LYS A 110 2.87 7.11 22.41
C LYS A 110 2.48 5.99 23.38
N LYS A 111 1.31 5.35 23.17
CA LYS A 111 0.74 4.38 24.11
C LYS A 111 0.74 2.94 23.60
N GLY A 112 0.74 2.72 22.31
CA GLY A 112 0.52 1.41 21.72
C GLY A 112 -0.94 0.95 21.76
N ASN A 113 -1.20 -0.30 21.33
CA ASN A 113 -2.53 -0.94 21.29
C ASN A 113 -3.59 -0.10 20.54
N TYR A 114 -3.19 0.54 19.43
CA TYR A 114 -4.10 1.31 18.59
C TYR A 114 -5.00 0.38 17.77
N ASP A 115 -6.31 0.63 17.80
CA ASP A 115 -7.30 0.04 16.91
C ASP A 115 -7.61 0.95 15.72
N GLU A 116 -8.47 0.51 14.82
CA GLU A 116 -8.84 1.24 13.62
C GLU A 116 -9.58 2.57 13.89
N ASN A 117 -10.20 2.71 15.07
CA ASN A 117 -10.93 3.91 15.52
C ASN A 117 -10.05 4.86 16.34
N SER A 118 -8.84 4.44 16.68
CA SER A 118 -7.91 5.27 17.44
C SER A 118 -7.53 6.54 16.68
N ALA A 119 -7.31 7.64 17.43
CA ALA A 119 -6.86 8.89 16.85
C ALA A 119 -5.55 8.70 16.07
N ILE A 120 -5.48 9.36 14.92
CA ILE A 120 -4.32 9.31 14.02
C ILE A 120 -3.53 10.61 14.14
N LEU A 121 -2.22 10.48 14.34
CA LEU A 121 -1.28 11.61 14.40
C LEU A 121 0.12 11.07 14.06
N PRO A 122 0.51 11.06 12.79
CA PRO A 122 1.82 10.60 12.37
C PRO A 122 2.95 11.37 13.05
N PHE A 123 4.01 10.67 13.41
CA PHE A 123 5.18 11.26 14.07
C PHE A 123 6.34 11.60 13.11
N ASN A 124 6.20 11.29 11.82
CA ASN A 124 7.19 11.60 10.78
C ASN A 124 6.54 11.85 9.41
N ASN A 125 7.31 12.41 8.47
CA ASN A 125 6.82 12.75 7.13
C ASN A 125 6.39 11.54 6.30
N TYR A 126 6.99 10.37 6.50
CA TYR A 126 6.49 9.14 5.88
C TYR A 126 5.05 8.85 6.31
N GLY A 127 4.79 8.85 7.61
CA GLY A 127 3.43 8.64 8.15
C GLY A 127 2.44 9.66 7.59
N TRP A 128 2.80 10.95 7.55
CA TRP A 128 1.98 12.01 6.97
C TRP A 128 1.71 11.79 5.49
N SER A 129 2.71 11.39 4.71
CA SER A 129 2.53 11.11 3.28
C SER A 129 1.59 9.93 3.04
N LYS A 130 1.66 8.90 3.87
CA LYS A 130 0.75 7.74 3.79
C LYS A 130 -0.67 8.09 4.24
N LEU A 131 -0.80 8.91 5.29
CA LEU A 131 -2.10 9.40 5.77
C LEU A 131 -2.77 10.30 4.73
N GLY A 132 -2.03 11.17 4.04
CA GLY A 132 -2.56 12.00 2.96
C GLY A 132 -3.18 11.17 1.84
N GLY A 133 -2.53 10.07 1.45
CA GLY A 133 -3.11 9.12 0.50
C GLY A 133 -4.32 8.36 1.08
N GLU A 134 -4.24 7.95 2.35
CA GLU A 134 -5.34 7.26 3.05
C GLU A 134 -6.62 8.10 3.09
N ALA A 135 -6.49 9.42 3.32
CA ALA A 135 -7.62 10.33 3.33
C ALA A 135 -8.40 10.31 2.01
N ALA A 136 -7.70 10.31 0.86
CA ALA A 136 -8.36 10.18 -0.44
C ALA A 136 -9.02 8.81 -0.61
N VAL A 137 -8.40 7.72 -0.15
CA VAL A 137 -8.94 6.36 -0.26
C VAL A 137 -10.22 6.20 0.57
N GLN A 138 -10.31 6.83 1.75
CA GLN A 138 -11.51 6.80 2.60
C GLN A 138 -12.75 7.39 1.93
N MET A 139 -12.59 8.35 1.02
CA MET A 139 -13.70 8.90 0.25
C MET A 139 -14.33 7.88 -0.73
N TYR A 140 -13.60 6.83 -1.06
CA TYR A 140 -14.06 5.80 -2.01
C TYR A 140 -14.61 4.57 -1.29
N LYS A 141 -15.96 4.45 -1.20
CA LYS A 141 -16.66 3.37 -0.47
C LYS A 141 -16.28 1.94 -0.93
N ASN A 142 -15.83 1.76 -2.19
CA ASN A 142 -15.39 0.45 -2.68
C ASN A 142 -13.88 0.27 -2.46
N SER A 143 -13.39 0.60 -1.28
CA SER A 143 -12.00 0.47 -0.89
C SER A 143 -11.80 -0.43 0.33
N LEU A 144 -10.55 -0.83 0.54
CA LEU A 144 -10.00 -1.42 1.76
C LEU A 144 -8.67 -0.76 2.04
N ILE A 145 -8.47 -0.28 3.25
CA ILE A 145 -7.21 0.27 3.75
C ILE A 145 -6.60 -0.74 4.69
N LEU A 146 -5.37 -1.14 4.42
CA LEU A 146 -4.58 -2.00 5.29
C LEU A 146 -3.50 -1.16 5.95
N ARG A 147 -3.61 -0.87 7.25
CA ARG A 147 -2.55 -0.25 8.05
C ARG A 147 -1.57 -1.34 8.46
N ILE A 148 -0.51 -1.47 7.70
CA ILE A 148 0.39 -2.62 7.77
C ILE A 148 1.66 -2.26 8.54
N CYS A 149 2.08 -3.17 9.42
CA CYS A 149 3.42 -3.23 9.96
C CYS A 149 4.05 -4.55 9.49
N MET A 150 4.98 -4.49 8.55
CA MET A 150 5.58 -5.70 7.99
C MET A 150 7.10 -5.59 7.83
N THR A 151 7.77 -6.73 7.92
CA THR A 151 9.21 -6.84 7.78
C THR A 151 9.63 -8.10 7.03
N GLU A 152 10.92 -8.21 6.73
CA GLU A 152 11.52 -9.35 6.04
C GLU A 152 11.90 -10.47 7.03
N LYS A 153 11.99 -11.68 6.49
CA LYS A 153 12.61 -12.82 7.16
C LYS A 153 13.74 -13.36 6.25
N PRO A 154 15.01 -13.43 6.74
CA PRO A 154 15.49 -12.96 8.05
C PRO A 154 15.38 -11.45 8.23
N PHE A 155 15.40 -10.99 9.49
CA PHE A 155 15.38 -9.57 9.82
C PHE A 155 16.64 -8.88 9.27
N VAL A 156 16.46 -7.80 8.51
CA VAL A 156 17.54 -7.20 7.68
C VAL A 156 18.33 -6.09 8.36
N HIS A 157 17.90 -5.65 9.55
CA HIS A 157 18.59 -4.58 10.27
C HIS A 157 19.60 -5.18 11.25
N SER A 158 20.81 -4.59 11.29
CA SER A 158 21.89 -5.03 12.19
C SER A 158 21.60 -4.77 13.66
N TYR A 159 20.67 -3.86 13.94
CA TYR A 159 20.29 -3.46 15.30
C TYR A 159 18.79 -3.47 15.45
N ALA A 160 18.31 -3.76 16.66
CA ALA A 160 16.92 -3.64 17.08
C ALA A 160 16.84 -2.80 18.36
N PHE A 161 15.81 -1.95 18.46
CA PHE A 161 15.54 -1.18 19.67
C PHE A 161 14.96 -2.11 20.75
N THR A 162 15.59 -2.17 21.92
CA THR A 162 15.14 -3.02 23.04
C THR A 162 13.89 -2.46 23.74
N ASN A 163 13.66 -1.15 23.62
CA ASN A 163 12.53 -0.44 24.24
C ASN A 163 11.36 -0.21 23.27
N LEU A 164 11.43 -0.70 22.05
CA LEU A 164 10.36 -0.60 21.08
C LEU A 164 9.50 -1.88 21.11
N LYS A 165 8.23 -1.71 21.46
CA LYS A 165 7.22 -2.76 21.30
C LYS A 165 6.37 -2.44 20.08
N THR A 166 6.38 -3.32 19.09
CA THR A 166 5.56 -3.20 17.90
C THR A 166 5.01 -4.56 17.51
N ASN A 167 3.82 -4.57 16.98
CA ASN A 167 3.24 -5.74 16.35
C ASN A 167 3.59 -5.69 14.87
N PHE A 168 4.33 -6.67 14.36
CA PHE A 168 4.68 -6.76 12.95
C PHE A 168 4.45 -8.17 12.41
N MET A 169 4.19 -8.23 11.13
CA MET A 169 4.01 -9.47 10.40
C MET A 169 5.14 -9.65 9.39
N PHE A 170 5.62 -10.88 9.19
CA PHE A 170 6.53 -11.16 8.09
C PHE A 170 5.78 -11.10 6.75
N HIS A 171 6.49 -10.70 5.67
CA HIS A 171 5.90 -10.63 4.33
C HIS A 171 5.23 -11.93 3.91
N GLU A 172 5.82 -13.08 4.27
CA GLU A 172 5.31 -14.42 3.97
C GLU A 172 3.97 -14.69 4.68
N ASP A 173 3.82 -14.21 5.91
CA ASP A 173 2.60 -14.39 6.69
C ASP A 173 1.49 -13.46 6.19
N LEU A 174 1.83 -12.21 5.88
CA LEU A 174 0.90 -11.32 5.19
C LEU A 174 0.41 -11.94 3.88
N ALA A 175 1.31 -12.55 3.09
CA ALA A 175 0.95 -13.19 1.84
C ALA A 175 -0.06 -14.35 2.02
N LYS A 176 0.02 -15.11 3.13
CA LYS A 176 -0.93 -16.19 3.46
C LYS A 176 -2.35 -15.66 3.71
N VAL A 177 -2.47 -14.50 4.35
CA VAL A 177 -3.78 -13.93 4.75
C VAL A 177 -4.32 -12.91 3.75
N PHE A 178 -3.48 -12.34 2.90
CA PHE A 178 -3.83 -11.25 2.00
C PHE A 178 -5.10 -11.51 1.17
N PHE A 179 -5.21 -12.69 0.55
CA PHE A 179 -6.38 -13.03 -0.28
C PHE A 179 -7.67 -13.23 0.52
N LYS A 180 -7.58 -13.48 1.83
CA LYS A 180 -8.76 -13.52 2.72
C LYS A 180 -9.30 -12.12 2.99
N LEU A 181 -8.44 -11.10 2.93
CA LEU A 181 -8.77 -9.70 3.20
C LEU A 181 -9.30 -8.95 1.97
N ILE A 182 -8.93 -9.36 0.76
CA ILE A 182 -9.14 -8.58 -0.48
C ILE A 182 -10.61 -8.17 -0.74
N ASN A 183 -11.58 -8.91 -0.20
CA ASN A 183 -13.02 -8.62 -0.33
C ASN A 183 -13.58 -7.77 0.82
N LYS A 184 -12.82 -7.53 1.87
CA LYS A 184 -13.24 -6.69 3.00
C LYS A 184 -13.31 -5.21 2.58
N LYS A 185 -13.94 -4.38 3.41
CA LYS A 185 -14.04 -2.92 3.22
C LYS A 185 -13.64 -2.21 4.51
N GLY A 186 -13.42 -0.90 4.40
CA GLY A 186 -13.04 -0.07 5.55
C GLY A 186 -11.55 -0.12 5.84
N ILE A 187 -11.19 -0.07 7.10
CA ILE A 187 -9.81 -0.05 7.59
C ILE A 187 -9.55 -1.34 8.37
N ILE A 188 -8.37 -1.91 8.22
CA ILE A 188 -7.92 -3.08 9.00
C ILE A 188 -6.45 -2.88 9.38
N ASN A 189 -6.15 -2.99 10.67
CA ASN A 189 -4.78 -3.09 11.15
C ASN A 189 -4.23 -4.48 10.86
N VAL A 190 -3.02 -4.55 10.34
CA VAL A 190 -2.35 -5.79 9.96
C VAL A 190 -0.93 -5.80 10.51
N GLY A 191 -0.73 -6.59 11.55
CA GLY A 191 0.55 -6.75 12.23
C GLY A 191 0.52 -7.86 13.27
#